data_b97aced187069aaf8684437b64377d62
#
_entry.id   b97aced187069aaf8684437b64377d62
#
_cell.length_a   1.000
_cell.length_b   1.000
_cell.length_c   1.000
_cell.angle_alpha   90.00
_cell.angle_beta   90.00
_cell.angle_gamma   90.00
#
_symmetry.space_group_name_H-M   'P 1'
#
loop_
_entity.id
_entity.type
_entity.pdbx_description
1 polymer ?
#
loop_
_entity_poly.entity_id
_entity_poly.type
_entity_poly.pdbx_seq_one_letter_code
_entity_poly.pdbx_strand_id
1 'polypeptide(L)'
;KITIEHCPMIFSYDEWPGGHNLAYSPRQWRRILEQWAGTVGMNFDPSHLIWQMLDSERFIAEFGPHILHFQAQDLHIDHDVFYEAGGAMSNGMGWQIRRLPGLGSVDWGLVFSGLYRAGYRGDCIIEHEDRGFEGSDELLQRGFLIARDILRPYCH
;
A
#
# COMPACT_ATOMS: atom_id res chain seq x y z
N LYS A 1 1.15 -21.28 -2.04
CA LYS A 1 0.11 -20.22 -1.97
C LYS A 1 0.44 -19.14 -2.97
N ILE A 2 -0.57 -18.42 -3.44
CA ILE A 2 -0.44 -17.26 -4.32
C ILE A 2 -0.81 -16.03 -3.50
N THR A 3 -0.07 -14.95 -3.66
CA THR A 3 -0.45 -13.65 -3.10
C THR A 3 -0.96 -12.73 -4.20
N ILE A 4 -2.02 -11.98 -3.91
CA ILE A 4 -2.56 -10.95 -4.78
C ILE A 4 -2.41 -9.62 -4.06
N GLU A 5 -1.87 -8.64 -4.76
CA GLU A 5 -1.79 -7.29 -4.26
C GLU A 5 -3.14 -6.58 -4.37
N HIS A 6 -3.46 -5.73 -3.40
CA HIS A 6 -4.75 -5.02 -3.38
C HIS A 6 -4.71 -3.62 -4.03
N CYS A 7 -3.76 -3.39 -4.91
CA CYS A 7 -3.67 -2.17 -5.70
C CYS A 7 -4.94 -1.97 -6.55
N PRO A 8 -5.62 -0.82 -6.51
CA PRO A 8 -6.80 -0.56 -7.33
C PRO A 8 -6.53 -0.58 -8.83
N MET A 9 -5.29 -0.28 -9.24
CA MET A 9 -4.86 -0.23 -10.65
C MET A 9 -5.72 0.70 -11.52
N ILE A 10 -5.97 1.91 -11.01
CA ILE A 10 -6.66 2.97 -11.73
C ILE A 10 -5.62 4.01 -12.14
N PHE A 11 -5.04 3.88 -13.32
CA PHE A 11 -3.92 4.70 -13.79
C PHE A 11 -4.31 5.72 -14.86
N SER A 12 -5.54 5.63 -15.38
CA SER A 12 -6.07 6.56 -16.37
C SER A 12 -7.57 6.78 -16.20
N TYR A 13 -8.12 7.78 -16.88
CA TYR A 13 -9.56 8.02 -16.86
C TYR A 13 -10.37 6.87 -17.48
N ASP A 14 -9.80 6.16 -18.44
CA ASP A 14 -10.45 5.03 -19.10
C ASP A 14 -10.66 3.83 -18.15
N GLU A 15 -9.89 3.78 -17.07
CA GLU A 15 -9.97 2.73 -16.04
C GLU A 15 -10.89 3.10 -14.87
N TRP A 16 -11.30 4.34 -14.79
CA TRP A 16 -12.22 4.79 -13.77
C TRP A 16 -13.67 4.37 -14.09
N PRO A 17 -14.48 3.95 -13.09
CA PRO A 17 -14.16 3.79 -11.65
C PRO A 17 -13.68 2.39 -11.26
N GLY A 18 -13.57 1.46 -12.18
CA GLY A 18 -13.42 0.05 -11.88
C GLY A 18 -12.00 -0.41 -11.63
N GLY A 19 -11.01 0.22 -12.28
CA GLY A 19 -9.63 -0.28 -12.29
C GLY A 19 -9.50 -1.66 -12.93
N HIS A 20 -8.29 -2.23 -12.91
CA HIS A 20 -8.00 -3.52 -13.53
C HIS A 20 -7.80 -4.66 -12.53
N ASN A 21 -7.90 -4.38 -11.23
CA ASN A 21 -7.71 -5.40 -10.20
C ASN A 21 -9.04 -5.71 -9.48
N LEU A 22 -9.45 -6.95 -9.51
CA LEU A 22 -10.66 -7.41 -8.78
C LEU A 22 -10.47 -7.37 -7.25
N ALA A 23 -9.25 -7.51 -6.76
CA ALA A 23 -8.91 -7.63 -5.34
C ALA A 23 -8.67 -6.28 -4.64
N TYR A 24 -9.21 -5.17 -5.15
CA TYR A 24 -8.90 -3.82 -4.65
C TYR A 24 -9.65 -3.41 -3.38
N SER A 25 -10.77 -4.02 -3.07
CA SER A 25 -11.63 -3.55 -1.96
C SER A 25 -11.90 -4.62 -0.90
N PRO A 26 -12.21 -4.21 0.36
CA PRO A 26 -12.58 -5.16 1.42
C PRO A 26 -13.74 -6.09 1.03
N ARG A 27 -14.73 -5.56 0.30
CA ARG A 27 -15.87 -6.35 -0.18
C ARG A 27 -15.43 -7.48 -1.11
N GLN A 28 -14.49 -7.21 -2.02
CA GLN A 28 -14.00 -8.22 -2.95
C GLN A 28 -13.07 -9.21 -2.24
N TRP A 29 -12.26 -8.75 -1.30
CA TRP A 29 -11.40 -9.63 -0.51
C TRP A 29 -12.19 -10.65 0.30
N ARG A 30 -13.31 -10.27 0.91
CA ARG A 30 -14.19 -11.24 1.59
C ARG A 30 -14.63 -12.34 0.65
N ARG A 31 -15.07 -11.98 -0.58
CA ARG A 31 -15.51 -12.96 -1.60
C ARG A 31 -14.37 -13.87 -2.07
N ILE A 32 -13.18 -13.32 -2.26
CA ILE A 32 -11.99 -14.11 -2.64
C ILE A 32 -11.65 -15.11 -1.53
N LEU A 33 -11.62 -14.66 -0.29
CA LEU A 33 -11.24 -15.50 0.85
C LEU A 33 -12.31 -16.54 1.19
N GLU A 34 -13.59 -16.28 0.99
CA GLU A 34 -14.65 -17.29 1.12
C GLU A 34 -14.40 -18.51 0.23
N GLN A 35 -13.83 -18.32 -0.94
CA GLN A 35 -13.61 -19.38 -1.92
C GLN A 35 -12.18 -19.94 -1.89
N TRP A 36 -11.18 -19.12 -1.58
CA TRP A 36 -9.77 -19.41 -1.88
C TRP A 36 -8.81 -19.23 -0.71
N ALA A 37 -9.29 -19.03 0.54
CA ALA A 37 -8.42 -18.75 1.70
C ALA A 37 -7.28 -19.76 1.92
N GLY A 38 -7.44 -21.00 1.49
CA GLY A 38 -6.40 -22.04 1.58
C GLY A 38 -5.27 -21.87 0.55
N THR A 39 -5.54 -21.20 -0.56
CA THR A 39 -4.65 -21.08 -1.73
C THR A 39 -4.19 -19.65 -1.95
N VAL A 40 -5.08 -18.68 -1.81
CA VAL A 40 -4.84 -17.25 -2.03
C VAL A 40 -4.63 -16.52 -0.71
N GLY A 41 -3.68 -15.62 -0.67
CA GLY A 41 -3.47 -14.66 0.40
C GLY A 41 -3.21 -13.28 -0.15
N MET A 42 -2.97 -12.34 0.74
CA MET A 42 -2.77 -10.94 0.39
C MET A 42 -1.28 -10.60 0.33
N ASN A 43 -0.88 -9.92 -0.73
CA ASN A 43 0.29 -9.06 -0.73
C ASN A 43 -0.20 -7.68 -0.27
N PHE A 44 0.19 -7.30 0.93
CA PHE A 44 -0.30 -6.10 1.58
C PHE A 44 0.64 -4.92 1.34
N ASP A 45 0.11 -3.83 0.83
CA ASP A 45 0.77 -2.54 0.71
C ASP A 45 -0.13 -1.45 1.32
N PRO A 46 0.28 -0.80 2.43
CA PRO A 46 -0.55 0.20 3.09
C PRO A 46 -0.79 1.46 2.26
N SER A 47 0.06 1.78 1.28
CA SER A 47 -0.11 2.94 0.42
C SER A 47 -1.43 2.89 -0.36
N HIS A 48 -1.88 1.69 -0.73
CA HIS A 48 -3.14 1.48 -1.43
C HIS A 48 -4.38 1.73 -0.56
N LEU A 49 -4.25 1.64 0.76
CA LEU A 49 -5.32 2.04 1.68
C LEU A 49 -5.41 3.56 1.78
N ILE A 50 -4.25 4.24 1.87
CA ILE A 50 -4.19 5.71 1.85
C ILE A 50 -4.80 6.23 0.55
N TRP A 51 -4.42 5.67 -0.59
CA TRP A 51 -4.98 6.00 -1.89
C TRP A 51 -6.51 5.90 -1.92
N GLN A 52 -7.07 4.83 -1.34
CA GLN A 52 -8.51 4.60 -1.32
C GLN A 52 -9.22 5.25 -0.11
N MET A 53 -8.49 5.95 0.74
CA MET A 53 -9.01 6.53 2.00
C MET A 53 -9.66 5.48 2.90
N LEU A 54 -9.11 4.27 2.91
CA LEU A 54 -9.56 3.18 3.75
C LEU A 54 -8.86 3.23 5.11
N ASP A 55 -9.61 2.89 6.14
CA ASP A 55 -9.10 2.76 7.51
C ASP A 55 -8.14 1.58 7.59
N SER A 56 -6.85 1.87 7.78
CA SER A 56 -5.78 0.88 7.81
C SER A 56 -5.88 -0.04 9.02
N GLU A 57 -6.27 0.47 10.19
CA GLU A 57 -6.41 -0.34 11.41
C GLU A 57 -7.51 -1.37 11.24
N ARG A 58 -8.67 -0.94 10.79
CA ARG A 58 -9.79 -1.82 10.50
C ARG A 58 -9.45 -2.86 9.44
N PHE A 59 -8.76 -2.44 8.37
CA PHE A 59 -8.37 -3.34 7.30
C PHE A 59 -7.42 -4.44 7.80
N ILE A 60 -6.38 -4.07 8.55
CA ILE A 60 -5.42 -5.03 9.10
C ILE A 60 -6.09 -5.94 10.14
N ALA A 61 -6.98 -5.41 10.98
CA ALA A 61 -7.71 -6.22 11.96
C ALA A 61 -8.57 -7.29 11.28
N GLU A 62 -9.18 -6.99 10.14
CA GLU A 62 -10.02 -7.92 9.40
C GLU A 62 -9.21 -8.93 8.55
N PHE A 63 -8.22 -8.45 7.81
CA PHE A 63 -7.52 -9.24 6.79
C PHE A 63 -6.12 -9.69 7.19
N GLY A 64 -5.60 -9.22 8.31
CA GLY A 64 -4.25 -9.51 8.77
C GLY A 64 -3.87 -11.00 8.77
N PRO A 65 -4.75 -11.93 9.21
CA PRO A 65 -4.46 -13.36 9.15
C PRO A 65 -4.26 -13.92 7.72
N HIS A 66 -4.65 -13.18 6.72
CA HIS A 66 -4.53 -13.55 5.30
C HIS A 66 -3.39 -12.83 4.59
N ILE A 67 -2.69 -11.93 5.27
CA ILE A 67 -1.49 -11.26 4.75
C ILE A 67 -0.34 -12.27 4.77
N LEU A 68 0.18 -12.61 3.60
CA LEU A 68 1.28 -13.55 3.42
C LEU A 68 2.56 -12.88 2.91
N HIS A 69 2.44 -11.67 2.40
CA HIS A 69 3.54 -10.85 1.91
C HIS A 69 3.27 -9.38 2.25
N PHE A 70 4.31 -8.63 2.56
CA PHE A 70 4.20 -7.23 2.93
C PHE A 70 5.17 -6.37 2.14
N GLN A 71 4.61 -5.47 1.34
CA GLN A 71 5.34 -4.41 0.64
C GLN A 71 5.19 -3.10 1.39
N ALA A 72 6.31 -2.46 1.65
CA ALA A 72 6.38 -1.18 2.32
C ALA A 72 6.59 -0.07 1.29
N GLN A 73 5.49 0.48 0.81
CA GLN A 73 5.43 1.72 0.05
C GLN A 73 4.65 2.76 0.84
N ASP A 74 4.96 4.01 0.65
CA ASP A 74 4.21 5.13 1.22
C ASP A 74 3.51 5.94 0.12
N LEU A 75 2.56 6.75 0.53
CA LEU A 75 1.81 7.62 -0.36
C LEU A 75 1.50 8.93 0.37
N HIS A 76 1.84 10.04 -0.26
CA HIS A 76 1.46 11.37 0.18
C HIS A 76 0.24 11.87 -0.58
N ILE A 77 -0.71 12.47 0.13
CA ILE A 77 -1.85 13.15 -0.47
C ILE A 77 -1.52 14.64 -0.54
N ASP A 78 -1.45 15.18 -1.75
CA ASP A 78 -1.44 16.61 -1.97
C ASP A 78 -2.86 17.14 -1.75
N HIS A 79 -3.09 17.72 -0.58
CA HIS A 79 -4.41 18.17 -0.16
C HIS A 79 -4.94 19.37 -0.97
N ASP A 80 -4.05 20.20 -1.51
CA ASP A 80 -4.46 21.34 -2.34
C ASP A 80 -4.96 20.85 -3.69
N VAL A 81 -4.20 19.95 -4.35
CA VAL A 81 -4.64 19.31 -5.59
C VAL A 81 -5.87 18.44 -5.37
N PHE A 82 -5.94 17.74 -4.23
CA PHE A 82 -7.12 16.96 -3.87
C PHE A 82 -8.38 17.82 -3.73
N TYR A 83 -8.26 18.98 -3.10
CA TYR A 83 -9.36 19.93 -2.94
C TYR A 83 -9.89 20.41 -4.30
N GLU A 84 -9.00 20.74 -5.23
CA GLU A 84 -9.39 21.23 -6.57
C GLU A 84 -9.97 20.12 -7.48
N ALA A 85 -9.42 18.92 -7.41
CA ALA A 85 -9.76 17.82 -8.32
C ALA A 85 -10.85 16.88 -7.77
N GLY A 86 -10.95 16.78 -6.45
CA GLY A 86 -11.81 15.81 -5.77
C GLY A 86 -11.29 14.37 -5.82
N GLY A 87 -11.88 13.52 -4.98
CA GLY A 87 -11.46 12.12 -4.83
C GLY A 87 -11.84 11.19 -6.01
N ALA A 88 -12.71 11.66 -6.92
CA ALA A 88 -13.15 10.89 -8.09
C ALA A 88 -12.18 11.00 -9.28
N MET A 89 -10.95 11.36 -9.05
CA MET A 89 -9.90 11.48 -10.04
C MET A 89 -9.14 10.18 -10.19
N SER A 90 -8.70 9.84 -11.40
CA SER A 90 -7.84 8.68 -11.61
C SER A 90 -6.45 8.89 -11.02
N ASN A 91 -5.79 7.80 -10.66
CA ASN A 91 -4.43 7.85 -10.14
C ASN A 91 -3.44 8.45 -11.15
N GLY A 92 -2.42 9.11 -10.63
CA GLY A 92 -1.40 9.75 -11.44
C GLY A 92 -1.79 11.14 -11.95
N MET A 93 -2.95 11.64 -11.58
CA MET A 93 -3.42 12.96 -11.97
C MET A 93 -3.07 14.05 -10.95
N GLY A 94 -2.15 13.77 -10.03
CA GLY A 94 -1.45 14.78 -9.28
C GLY A 94 -1.57 14.75 -7.75
N TRP A 95 -2.71 14.42 -7.17
CA TRP A 95 -2.87 14.49 -5.71
C TRP A 95 -2.34 13.26 -4.94
N GLN A 96 -2.07 12.16 -5.64
CA GLN A 96 -1.53 10.92 -5.08
C GLN A 96 -0.05 10.83 -5.45
N ILE A 97 0.81 11.06 -4.50
CA ILE A 97 2.25 11.09 -4.73
C ILE A 97 2.88 9.88 -4.04
N ARG A 98 3.43 8.95 -4.81
CA ARG A 98 4.16 7.80 -4.28
C ARG A 98 5.44 8.26 -3.59
N ARG A 99 5.67 7.72 -2.42
CA ARG A 99 6.78 8.09 -1.57
C ARG A 99 7.48 6.86 -0.99
N LEU A 100 8.72 7.04 -0.62
CA LEU A 100 9.40 6.08 0.24
C LEU A 100 8.78 6.04 1.63
N PRO A 101 8.84 4.89 2.33
CA PRO A 101 8.39 4.75 3.70
C PRO A 101 8.84 5.88 4.62
N GLY A 102 7.88 6.50 5.30
CA GLY A 102 8.08 7.62 6.22
C GLY A 102 8.09 9.00 5.56
N LEU A 103 8.00 9.09 4.24
CA LEU A 103 7.90 10.36 3.51
C LEU A 103 6.48 10.66 3.03
N GLY A 104 5.53 9.82 3.36
CA GLY A 104 4.11 9.95 3.01
C GLY A 104 3.18 10.00 4.23
N SER A 105 2.00 9.43 4.08
CA SER A 105 0.90 9.51 5.04
C SER A 105 0.63 8.19 5.78
N VAL A 106 1.42 7.15 5.55
CA VAL A 106 1.27 5.86 6.24
C VAL A 106 1.73 5.98 7.69
N ASP A 107 0.86 5.60 8.62
CA ASP A 107 1.26 5.41 10.02
C ASP A 107 1.94 4.05 10.20
N TRP A 108 3.27 4.03 10.10
CA TRP A 108 4.08 2.81 10.19
C TRP A 108 3.97 2.13 11.55
N GLY A 109 3.82 2.89 12.63
CA GLY A 109 3.62 2.35 13.97
C GLY A 109 2.33 1.57 14.08
N LEU A 110 1.24 2.12 13.55
CA LEU A 110 -0.06 1.46 13.47
C LEU A 110 0.01 0.20 12.59
N VAL A 111 0.61 0.30 11.39
CA VAL A 111 0.72 -0.81 10.44
C VAL A 111 1.48 -1.98 11.06
N PHE A 112 2.70 -1.79 11.56
CA PHE A 112 3.50 -2.85 12.16
C PHE A 112 2.86 -3.44 13.42
N SER A 113 2.29 -2.60 14.27
CA SER A 113 1.56 -3.05 15.46
C SER A 113 0.36 -3.93 15.08
N GLY A 114 -0.40 -3.53 14.05
CA GLY A 114 -1.50 -4.31 13.50
C GLY A 114 -1.06 -5.65 12.93
N LEU A 115 -0.04 -5.66 12.07
CA LEU A 115 0.54 -6.87 11.49
C LEU A 115 1.06 -7.82 12.55
N TYR A 116 1.75 -7.29 13.58
CA TYR A 116 2.23 -8.09 14.69
C TYR A 116 1.08 -8.77 15.45
N ARG A 117 0.03 -8.01 15.80
CA ARG A 117 -1.18 -8.56 16.46
C ARG A 117 -1.88 -9.62 15.61
N ALA A 118 -1.90 -9.45 14.28
CA ALA A 118 -2.48 -10.41 13.34
C ALA A 118 -1.62 -11.68 13.15
N GLY A 119 -0.42 -11.71 13.73
CA GLY A 119 0.49 -12.87 13.67
C GLY A 119 1.40 -12.89 12.44
N TYR A 120 1.50 -11.79 11.68
CA TYR A 120 2.45 -11.70 10.58
C TYR A 120 3.90 -11.80 11.09
N ARG A 121 4.70 -12.64 10.43
CA ARG A 121 6.12 -12.89 10.77
C ARG A 121 7.00 -13.00 9.52
N GLY A 122 6.46 -12.54 8.39
CA GLY A 122 7.19 -12.51 7.11
C GLY A 122 8.11 -11.29 7.00
N ASP A 123 8.76 -11.21 5.86
CA ASP A 123 9.65 -10.10 5.52
C ASP A 123 8.87 -8.82 5.25
N CYS A 124 9.55 -7.66 5.47
CA CYS A 124 9.10 -6.36 5.03
C CYS A 124 9.93 -5.95 3.82
N ILE A 125 9.31 -5.89 2.65
CA ILE A 125 9.97 -5.58 1.39
C ILE A 125 9.72 -4.11 1.05
N ILE A 126 10.79 -3.34 0.88
CA ILE A 126 10.67 -1.94 0.46
C ILE A 126 10.34 -1.89 -1.02
N GLU A 127 9.22 -1.26 -1.35
CA GLU A 127 8.86 -0.93 -2.73
C GLU A 127 9.23 0.54 -3.01
N HIS A 128 10.10 0.74 -4.00
CA HIS A 128 10.62 2.05 -4.33
C HIS A 128 9.95 2.60 -5.58
N GLU A 129 9.07 3.58 -5.41
CA GLU A 129 8.42 4.32 -6.51
C GLU A 129 8.41 5.84 -6.23
N ASP A 130 9.40 6.36 -5.49
CA ASP A 130 9.51 7.78 -5.19
C ASP A 130 10.37 8.49 -6.23
N ARG A 131 9.73 9.26 -7.10
CA ARG A 131 10.41 10.03 -8.15
C ARG A 131 11.49 10.98 -7.66
N GLY A 132 11.44 11.41 -6.41
CA GLY A 132 12.48 12.24 -5.80
C GLY A 132 13.82 11.51 -5.59
N PHE A 133 13.78 10.16 -5.67
CA PHE A 133 14.95 9.30 -5.48
C PHE A 133 15.24 8.42 -6.70
N GLU A 134 14.64 8.75 -7.86
CA GLU A 134 14.91 8.10 -9.15
C GLU A 134 15.92 8.91 -9.97
N GLY A 135 16.37 8.34 -11.10
CA GLY A 135 17.23 9.05 -12.08
C GLY A 135 18.73 8.77 -11.97
N SER A 136 19.21 8.20 -10.85
CA SER A 136 20.57 7.66 -10.75
C SER A 136 20.65 6.55 -9.70
N ASP A 137 21.65 5.67 -9.84
CA ASP A 137 21.90 4.59 -8.88
C ASP A 137 22.18 5.12 -7.47
N GLU A 138 22.82 6.27 -7.36
CA GLU A 138 23.12 6.93 -6.09
C GLU A 138 21.83 7.38 -5.38
N LEU A 139 20.89 7.97 -6.13
CA LEU A 139 19.60 8.38 -5.59
C LEU A 139 18.76 7.16 -5.17
N LEU A 140 18.70 6.14 -6.01
CA LEU A 140 18.01 4.88 -5.70
C LEU A 140 18.57 4.26 -4.42
N GLN A 141 19.90 4.12 -4.33
CA GLN A 141 20.56 3.57 -3.13
C GLN A 141 20.25 4.42 -1.89
N ARG A 142 20.31 5.74 -2.01
CA ARG A 142 19.98 6.66 -0.91
C ARG A 142 18.52 6.49 -0.46
N GLY A 143 17.61 6.34 -1.41
CA GLY A 143 16.19 6.11 -1.13
C GLY A 143 15.96 4.82 -0.33
N PHE A 144 16.55 3.71 -0.76
CA PHE A 144 16.48 2.45 -0.02
C PHE A 144 17.08 2.53 1.39
N LEU A 145 18.20 3.25 1.55
CA LEU A 145 18.81 3.43 2.86
C LEU A 145 17.91 4.24 3.81
N ILE A 146 17.28 5.31 3.33
CA ILE A 146 16.32 6.11 4.10
C ILE A 146 15.14 5.24 4.53
N ALA A 147 14.50 4.55 3.59
CA ALA A 147 13.35 3.69 3.86
C ALA A 147 13.71 2.59 4.88
N ARG A 148 14.86 1.93 4.71
CA ARG A 148 15.37 0.93 5.65
C ARG A 148 15.52 1.50 7.06
N ASP A 149 16.13 2.68 7.19
CA ASP A 149 16.42 3.25 8.51
C ASP A 149 15.14 3.71 9.23
N ILE A 150 14.10 4.09 8.47
CA ILE A 150 12.77 4.38 9.01
C ILE A 150 12.04 3.12 9.46
N LEU A 151 12.09 2.05 8.68
CA LEU A 151 11.35 0.81 8.97
C LEU A 151 12.05 -0.07 9.99
N ARG A 152 13.39 -0.02 10.07
CA ARG A 152 14.21 -0.88 10.92
C ARG A 152 13.76 -0.96 12.38
N PRO A 153 13.34 0.13 13.06
CA PRO A 153 12.88 0.06 14.44
C PRO A 153 11.65 -0.82 14.66
N TYR A 154 10.90 -1.10 13.63
CA TYR A 154 9.68 -1.94 13.68
C TYR A 154 9.93 -3.40 13.28
N CYS A 155 11.06 -3.68 12.60
CA CYS A 155 11.41 -5.03 12.17
C CYS A 155 12.19 -5.76 13.28
N HIS A 156 11.80 -7.01 13.57
CA HIS A 156 12.42 -7.85 14.61
C HIS A 156 13.19 -9.00 14.00
#